data_2db6724bacb43755c9e0cb92a0927ec8
#
_entry.id   2db6724bacb43755c9e0cb92a0927ec8
#
_cell.length_a   1.000
_cell.length_b   1.000
_cell.length_c   1.000
_cell.angle_alpha   90.00
_cell.angle_beta   90.00
_cell.angle_gamma   90.00
#
_symmetry.space_group_name_H-M   'P 1'
#
loop_
_entity.id
_entity.type
_entity.pdbx_description
1 polymer ?
#
loop_
_entity_poly.entity_id
_entity_poly.type
_entity_poly.pdbx_seq_one_letter_code
_entity_poly.pdbx_strand_id
1 'polypeptide(L)'
;RSGKAKFVGISINDHQPDSALGAMETGLIDTVQVIYNVFDQSPEQRLFPACLKHNIGVLARVPLDEGALTGKIDEKTQFPSGDFRAFYFSGDRKKQVAQHVQMLKRDLGDAGEPLAAAALRFCLTPPAVTTVIPGMRSVRNVEANCI
;
A
#
# COMPACT_ATOMS: atom_id res chain seq x y z
N ARG A 1 21.04 5.32 21.17
CA ARG A 1 19.61 5.55 21.54
C ARG A 1 19.55 6.16 22.93
N SER A 2 18.93 7.35 23.08
CA SER A 2 18.84 8.09 24.36
C SER A 2 17.68 7.63 25.26
N GLY A 3 16.98 6.55 24.88
CA GLY A 3 15.78 6.05 25.61
C GLY A 3 14.49 6.86 25.41
N LYS A 4 14.51 7.93 24.59
CA LYS A 4 13.32 8.74 24.30
C LYS A 4 12.31 8.07 23.37
N ALA A 5 12.76 7.13 22.54
CA ALA A 5 11.92 6.30 21.70
C ALA A 5 12.31 4.83 21.87
N LYS A 6 11.30 3.96 21.94
CA LYS A 6 11.48 2.51 22.07
C LYS A 6 11.86 1.90 20.72
N PHE A 7 11.18 2.30 19.65
CA PHE A 7 11.40 1.84 18.29
C PHE A 7 11.57 3.02 17.33
N VAL A 8 12.33 2.80 16.25
CA VAL A 8 12.61 3.81 15.23
C VAL A 8 12.33 3.19 13.87
N GLY A 9 11.57 3.90 13.04
CA GLY A 9 11.29 3.49 11.68
C GLY A 9 11.66 4.53 10.65
N ILE A 10 11.75 4.12 9.39
CA ILE A 10 11.95 5.01 8.25
C ILE A 10 10.83 4.85 7.25
N SER A 11 10.48 5.95 6.58
CA SER A 11 9.63 5.92 5.39
C SER A 11 10.51 5.86 4.15
N ILE A 12 10.19 4.94 3.27
CA ILE A 12 10.93 4.72 2.03
C ILE A 12 10.41 5.68 0.96
N ASN A 13 11.29 6.14 0.07
CA ASN A 13 10.91 6.95 -1.09
C ASN A 13 9.89 6.22 -1.96
N ASP A 14 9.01 6.98 -2.61
CA ASP A 14 7.97 6.42 -3.47
C ASP A 14 8.59 5.57 -4.59
N HIS A 15 8.08 4.36 -4.74
CA HIS A 15 8.50 3.39 -5.76
C HIS A 15 10.03 3.08 -5.76
N GLN A 16 10.72 3.26 -4.63
CA GLN A 16 12.14 2.96 -4.46
C GLN A 16 12.39 2.06 -3.23
N PRO A 17 11.83 0.83 -3.20
CA PRO A 17 11.91 -0.04 -2.02
C PRO A 17 13.34 -0.31 -1.58
N ASP A 18 14.28 -0.41 -2.51
CA ASP A 18 15.68 -0.71 -2.22
C ASP A 18 16.44 0.42 -1.51
N SER A 19 15.87 1.65 -1.47
CA SER A 19 16.52 2.78 -0.80
C SER A 19 16.69 2.59 0.71
N ALA A 20 15.96 1.65 1.33
CA ALA A 20 16.09 1.33 2.75
C ALA A 20 17.21 0.33 3.06
N LEU A 21 17.70 -0.45 2.09
CA LEU A 21 18.59 -1.58 2.35
C LEU A 21 19.86 -1.18 3.12
N GLY A 22 20.49 -0.06 2.74
CA GLY A 22 21.67 0.43 3.46
C GLY A 22 21.37 0.85 4.91
N ALA A 23 20.20 1.43 5.18
CA ALA A 23 19.80 1.79 6.54
C ALA A 23 19.54 0.55 7.41
N MET A 24 19.02 -0.51 6.83
CA MET A 24 18.74 -1.78 7.54
C MET A 24 20.02 -2.43 8.06
N GLU A 25 21.13 -2.37 7.30
CA GLU A 25 22.42 -2.92 7.67
C GLU A 25 23.03 -2.26 8.91
N THR A 26 22.61 -1.02 9.24
CA THR A 26 23.08 -0.31 10.43
C THR A 26 22.57 -0.90 11.75
N GLY A 27 21.51 -1.71 11.73
CA GLY A 27 20.82 -2.20 12.93
C GLY A 27 20.14 -1.12 13.79
N LEU A 28 19.95 0.10 13.25
CA LEU A 28 19.39 1.23 13.98
C LEU A 28 17.88 1.40 13.79
N ILE A 29 17.29 0.74 12.79
CA ILE A 29 15.87 0.83 12.48
C ILE A 29 15.14 -0.46 12.84
N ASP A 30 13.92 -0.31 13.30
CA ASP A 30 13.05 -1.41 13.72
C ASP A 30 11.90 -1.63 12.73
N THR A 31 11.54 -0.59 11.96
CA THR A 31 10.45 -0.69 10.96
C THR A 31 10.76 0.09 9.70
N VAL A 32 10.14 -0.32 8.59
CA VAL A 32 10.09 0.43 7.34
C VAL A 32 8.66 0.65 6.90
N GLN A 33 8.36 1.83 6.35
CA GLN A 33 7.08 2.13 5.73
C GLN A 33 7.27 2.25 4.21
N VAL A 34 6.56 1.43 3.44
CA VAL A 34 6.76 1.28 1.99
C VAL A 34 5.42 1.22 1.25
N ILE A 35 5.35 1.73 0.02
CA ILE A 35 4.22 1.51 -0.87
C ILE A 35 4.18 0.02 -1.21
N TYR A 36 3.03 -0.61 -0.94
CA TYR A 36 2.78 -1.99 -1.33
C TYR A 36 1.29 -2.22 -1.55
N ASN A 37 0.93 -2.69 -2.72
CA ASN A 37 -0.45 -3.00 -3.09
C ASN A 37 -0.47 -3.94 -4.32
N VAL A 38 -1.67 -4.31 -4.77
CA VAL A 38 -1.86 -5.23 -5.91
C VAL A 38 -1.16 -4.75 -7.20
N PHE A 39 -1.01 -3.43 -7.39
CA PHE A 39 -0.39 -2.85 -8.59
C PHE A 39 1.10 -2.56 -8.41
N ASP A 40 1.60 -2.51 -7.17
CA ASP A 40 3.03 -2.31 -6.88
C ASP A 40 3.52 -3.36 -5.88
N GLN A 41 4.10 -4.43 -6.42
CA GLN A 41 4.65 -5.57 -5.69
C GLN A 41 6.19 -5.54 -5.66
N SER A 42 6.80 -4.44 -6.09
CA SER A 42 8.26 -4.29 -6.17
C SER A 42 8.99 -4.58 -4.84
N PRO A 43 8.44 -4.30 -3.63
CA PRO A 43 9.09 -4.64 -2.37
C PRO A 43 9.36 -6.14 -2.16
N GLU A 44 8.60 -7.02 -2.80
CA GLU A 44 8.76 -8.47 -2.64
C GLU A 44 10.12 -8.98 -3.14
N GLN A 45 10.72 -8.30 -4.10
CA GLN A 45 11.94 -8.77 -4.76
C GLN A 45 13.15 -8.77 -3.83
N ARG A 46 13.36 -7.69 -3.06
CA ARG A 46 14.55 -7.51 -2.22
C ARG A 46 14.25 -7.02 -0.82
N LEU A 47 13.33 -6.03 -0.68
CA LEU A 47 13.05 -5.41 0.61
C LEU A 47 12.44 -6.40 1.60
N PHE A 48 11.39 -7.14 1.22
CA PHE A 48 10.72 -8.07 2.12
C PHE A 48 11.64 -9.20 2.60
N PRO A 49 12.41 -9.86 1.73
CA PRO A 49 13.44 -10.82 2.19
C PRO A 49 14.44 -10.20 3.16
N ALA A 50 14.89 -8.96 2.91
CA ALA A 50 15.79 -8.26 3.81
C ALA A 50 15.14 -7.93 5.16
N CYS A 51 13.87 -7.49 5.17
CA CYS A 51 13.12 -7.22 6.39
C CYS A 51 13.01 -8.48 7.27
N LEU A 52 12.67 -9.63 6.68
CA LEU A 52 12.61 -10.90 7.40
C LEU A 52 13.97 -11.28 7.97
N LYS A 53 15.04 -11.16 7.18
CA LYS A 53 16.42 -11.47 7.61
C LYS A 53 16.87 -10.61 8.79
N HIS A 54 16.52 -9.33 8.81
CA HIS A 54 16.96 -8.38 9.83
C HIS A 54 15.93 -8.15 10.95
N ASN A 55 14.83 -8.91 10.96
CA ASN A 55 13.71 -8.77 11.92
C ASN A 55 13.15 -7.33 11.98
N ILE A 56 12.93 -6.73 10.82
CA ILE A 56 12.40 -5.38 10.65
C ILE A 56 10.92 -5.47 10.26
N GLY A 57 10.05 -4.78 10.99
CA GLY A 57 8.62 -4.73 10.70
C GLY A 57 8.32 -3.89 9.45
N VAL A 58 7.35 -4.34 8.64
CA VAL A 58 6.90 -3.61 7.44
C VAL A 58 5.51 -3.02 7.65
N LEU A 59 5.39 -1.71 7.42
CA LEU A 59 4.11 -1.00 7.35
C LEU A 59 3.79 -0.73 5.87
N ALA A 60 2.82 -1.45 5.32
CA ALA A 60 2.38 -1.22 3.94
C ALA A 60 1.49 0.01 3.86
N ARG A 61 1.94 1.04 3.14
CA ARG A 61 1.16 2.25 2.83
C ARG A 61 0.60 2.23 1.42
N VAL A 62 -0.38 3.09 1.15
CA VAL A 62 -1.07 3.19 -0.15
C VAL A 62 -1.69 1.85 -0.60
N PRO A 63 -2.29 1.06 0.32
CA PRO A 63 -2.76 -0.30 0.00
C PRO A 63 -3.91 -0.31 -1.01
N LEU A 64 -4.61 0.81 -1.17
CA LEU A 64 -5.72 0.96 -2.12
C LEU A 64 -5.35 1.75 -3.38
N ASP A 65 -4.06 1.99 -3.63
CA ASP A 65 -3.56 2.79 -4.77
C ASP A 65 -4.35 4.11 -4.94
N GLU A 66 -4.31 4.96 -3.89
CA GLU A 66 -5.03 6.24 -3.80
C GLU A 66 -6.54 6.14 -4.05
N GLY A 67 -7.10 4.96 -3.87
CA GLY A 67 -8.51 4.65 -4.04
C GLY A 67 -8.86 3.88 -5.32
N ALA A 68 -7.90 3.60 -6.20
CA ALA A 68 -8.10 2.79 -7.40
C ALA A 68 -8.70 1.42 -7.07
N LEU A 69 -8.12 0.72 -6.08
CA LEU A 69 -8.53 -0.61 -5.64
C LEU A 69 -9.84 -0.63 -4.81
N THR A 70 -10.50 0.51 -4.66
CA THR A 70 -11.91 0.53 -4.21
C THR A 70 -12.89 0.13 -5.32
N GLY A 71 -12.43 0.13 -6.58
CA GLY A 71 -13.26 -0.13 -7.74
C GLY A 71 -14.23 1.00 -8.11
N LYS A 72 -14.04 2.20 -7.54
CA LYS A 72 -14.91 3.37 -7.73
C LYS A 72 -14.36 4.40 -8.69
N ILE A 73 -13.09 4.27 -9.09
CA ILE A 73 -12.44 5.19 -10.03
C ILE A 73 -12.60 4.64 -11.44
N ASP A 74 -13.13 5.47 -12.33
CA ASP A 74 -13.30 5.22 -13.76
C ASP A 74 -12.78 6.41 -14.59
N GLU A 75 -12.88 6.32 -15.91
CA GLU A 75 -12.42 7.37 -16.83
C GLU A 75 -13.12 8.71 -16.63
N LYS A 76 -14.37 8.69 -16.14
CA LYS A 76 -15.22 9.88 -15.93
C LYS A 76 -15.03 10.50 -14.55
N THR A 77 -14.33 9.83 -13.65
CA THR A 77 -14.11 10.29 -12.28
C THR A 77 -13.40 11.64 -12.27
N GLN A 78 -13.98 12.60 -11.56
CA GLN A 78 -13.41 13.93 -11.35
C GLN A 78 -13.03 14.09 -9.88
N PHE A 79 -11.92 14.78 -9.64
CA PHE A 79 -11.45 15.10 -8.30
C PHE A 79 -11.63 16.59 -8.03
N PRO A 80 -11.97 16.99 -6.79
CA PRO A 80 -12.07 18.40 -6.42
C PRO A 80 -10.78 19.17 -6.71
N SER A 81 -10.89 20.47 -6.92
CA SER A 81 -9.72 21.35 -7.05
C SER A 81 -8.83 21.24 -5.82
N GLY A 82 -7.53 21.10 -6.02
CA GLY A 82 -6.55 20.92 -4.96
C GLY A 82 -6.43 19.47 -4.42
N ASP A 83 -7.24 18.54 -4.91
CA ASP A 83 -7.06 17.12 -4.58
C ASP A 83 -5.87 16.55 -5.36
N PHE A 84 -4.87 16.08 -4.65
CA PHE A 84 -3.66 15.48 -5.21
C PHE A 84 -3.95 14.34 -6.20
N ARG A 85 -5.08 13.63 -6.02
CA ARG A 85 -5.49 12.54 -6.91
C ARG A 85 -5.78 13.01 -8.34
N ALA A 86 -6.09 14.28 -8.54
CA ALA A 86 -6.23 14.86 -9.87
C ALA A 86 -4.90 14.78 -10.65
N PHE A 87 -3.78 15.00 -9.97
CA PHE A 87 -2.44 14.83 -10.52
C PHE A 87 -2.07 13.33 -10.64
N TYR A 88 -2.30 12.56 -9.58
CA TYR A 88 -1.97 11.14 -9.51
C TYR A 88 -2.65 10.32 -10.61
N PHE A 89 -3.91 10.61 -10.92
CA PHE A 89 -4.69 9.96 -11.98
C PHE A 89 -4.75 10.78 -13.28
N SER A 90 -3.73 11.58 -13.57
CA SER A 90 -3.64 12.35 -14.82
C SER A 90 -3.36 11.48 -16.05
N GLY A 91 -3.54 12.05 -17.25
CA GLY A 91 -3.33 11.34 -18.51
C GLY A 91 -4.21 10.10 -18.65
N ASP A 92 -3.65 9.00 -19.13
CA ASP A 92 -4.35 7.73 -19.34
C ASP A 92 -4.48 6.86 -18.09
N ARG A 93 -3.93 7.30 -16.94
CA ARG A 93 -3.89 6.47 -15.73
C ARG A 93 -5.28 6.05 -15.24
N LYS A 94 -6.30 6.92 -15.30
CA LYS A 94 -7.68 6.54 -14.92
C LYS A 94 -8.21 5.39 -15.78
N LYS A 95 -7.97 5.44 -17.08
CA LYS A 95 -8.39 4.39 -18.02
C LYS A 95 -7.65 3.07 -17.74
N GLN A 96 -6.33 3.12 -17.57
CA GLN A 96 -5.52 1.95 -17.24
C GLN A 96 -5.96 1.30 -15.93
N VAL A 97 -6.17 2.11 -14.88
CA VAL A 97 -6.65 1.64 -13.58
C VAL A 97 -8.02 0.99 -13.69
N ALA A 98 -8.97 1.64 -14.39
CA ALA A 98 -10.31 1.08 -14.59
C ALA A 98 -10.25 -0.28 -15.29
N GLN A 99 -9.41 -0.42 -16.32
CA GLN A 99 -9.21 -1.69 -17.02
C GLN A 99 -8.62 -2.77 -16.10
N HIS A 100 -7.56 -2.46 -15.36
CA HIS A 100 -6.94 -3.41 -14.42
C HIS A 100 -7.91 -3.83 -13.31
N VAL A 101 -8.71 -2.89 -12.78
CA VAL A 101 -9.74 -3.20 -11.77
C VAL A 101 -10.81 -4.13 -12.35
N GLN A 102 -11.24 -3.94 -13.60
CA GLN A 102 -12.19 -4.85 -14.24
C GLN A 102 -11.60 -6.26 -14.44
N MET A 103 -10.32 -6.35 -14.81
CA MET A 103 -9.63 -7.64 -14.89
C MET A 103 -9.59 -8.33 -13.52
N LEU A 104 -9.17 -7.62 -12.46
CA LEU A 104 -9.14 -8.14 -11.10
C LEU A 104 -10.52 -8.64 -10.64
N LYS A 105 -11.58 -7.87 -10.85
CA LYS A 105 -12.94 -8.28 -10.48
C LYS A 105 -13.38 -9.55 -11.20
N ARG A 106 -13.07 -9.66 -12.49
CA ARG A 106 -13.38 -10.87 -13.27
C ARG A 106 -12.61 -12.08 -12.75
N ASP A 107 -11.32 -11.92 -12.45
CA ASP A 107 -10.44 -13.01 -12.07
C ASP A 107 -10.72 -13.50 -10.63
N LEU A 108 -11.10 -12.59 -9.73
CA LEU A 108 -11.43 -12.88 -8.34
C LEU A 108 -12.88 -13.34 -8.14
N GLY A 109 -13.79 -12.97 -9.06
CA GLY A 109 -15.22 -13.24 -8.91
C GLY A 109 -15.77 -12.73 -7.57
N ASP A 110 -16.73 -13.44 -6.99
CA ASP A 110 -17.37 -13.06 -5.72
C ASP A 110 -16.40 -13.02 -4.53
N ALA A 111 -15.32 -13.81 -4.58
CA ALA A 111 -14.29 -13.79 -3.53
C ALA A 111 -13.52 -12.47 -3.45
N GLY A 112 -13.54 -11.66 -4.50
CA GLY A 112 -12.91 -10.35 -4.56
C GLY A 112 -13.79 -9.18 -4.09
N GLU A 113 -15.01 -9.43 -3.64
CA GLU A 113 -15.91 -8.37 -3.20
C GLU A 113 -16.06 -8.31 -1.67
N PRO A 114 -16.02 -7.10 -1.08
CA PRO A 114 -15.68 -5.83 -1.72
C PRO A 114 -14.20 -5.76 -2.09
N LEU A 115 -13.87 -5.24 -3.27
CA LEU A 115 -12.50 -5.20 -3.80
C LEU A 115 -11.48 -4.54 -2.85
N ALA A 116 -11.89 -3.51 -2.11
CA ALA A 116 -11.04 -2.87 -1.12
C ALA A 116 -10.60 -3.85 -0.01
N ALA A 117 -11.51 -4.72 0.47
CA ALA A 117 -11.17 -5.73 1.47
C ALA A 117 -10.23 -6.79 0.90
N ALA A 118 -10.45 -7.23 -0.34
CA ALA A 118 -9.53 -8.13 -1.04
C ALA A 118 -8.12 -7.52 -1.19
N ALA A 119 -8.04 -6.24 -1.55
CA ALA A 119 -6.77 -5.52 -1.67
C ALA A 119 -6.04 -5.39 -0.32
N LEU A 120 -6.76 -5.15 0.78
CA LEU A 120 -6.15 -5.12 2.12
C LEU A 120 -5.66 -6.51 2.56
N ARG A 121 -6.44 -7.56 2.31
CA ARG A 121 -6.01 -8.94 2.58
C ARG A 121 -4.77 -9.31 1.77
N PHE A 122 -4.73 -8.92 0.48
CA PHE A 122 -3.54 -9.10 -0.35
C PHE A 122 -2.30 -8.49 0.31
N CYS A 123 -2.40 -7.23 0.77
CA CYS A 123 -1.26 -6.56 1.41
C CYS A 123 -0.76 -7.28 2.67
N LEU A 124 -1.62 -8.02 3.37
CA LEU A 124 -1.28 -8.77 4.58
C LEU A 124 -0.81 -10.21 4.30
N THR A 125 -0.83 -10.66 3.05
CA THR A 125 -0.42 -12.02 2.68
C THR A 125 1.08 -12.27 2.86
N PRO A 126 1.99 -11.36 2.47
CA PRO A 126 3.41 -11.62 2.64
C PRO A 126 3.81 -11.64 4.13
N PRO A 127 4.59 -12.64 4.57
CA PRO A 127 4.97 -12.78 5.99
C PRO A 127 5.83 -11.62 6.51
N ALA A 128 6.43 -10.82 5.62
CA ALA A 128 7.19 -9.62 5.98
C ALA A 128 6.28 -8.46 6.42
N VAL A 129 5.04 -8.40 5.94
CA VAL A 129 4.14 -7.28 6.25
C VAL A 129 3.55 -7.44 7.64
N THR A 130 3.89 -6.51 8.51
CA THR A 130 3.40 -6.48 9.90
C THR A 130 2.02 -5.84 10.01
N THR A 131 1.78 -4.79 9.23
CA THR A 131 0.50 -4.06 9.23
C THR A 131 0.32 -3.28 7.94
N VAL A 132 -0.94 -2.89 7.71
CA VAL A 132 -1.34 -2.03 6.59
C VAL A 132 -2.01 -0.77 7.14
N ILE A 133 -1.76 0.38 6.50
CA ILE A 133 -2.30 1.68 6.91
C ILE A 133 -3.25 2.26 5.84
N PRO A 134 -4.49 1.78 5.75
CA PRO A 134 -5.49 2.30 4.82
C PRO A 134 -6.04 3.64 5.27
N GLY A 135 -6.64 4.41 4.33
CA GLY A 135 -7.32 5.65 4.65
C GLY A 135 -8.61 5.41 5.47
N MET A 136 -8.70 6.03 6.67
CA MET A 136 -9.79 5.84 7.63
C MET A 136 -10.42 7.17 8.08
N ARG A 137 -10.80 8.05 7.15
CA ARG A 137 -11.34 9.39 7.47
C ARG A 137 -12.82 9.40 7.87
N SER A 138 -13.51 8.28 7.86
CA SER A 138 -14.91 8.15 8.26
C SER A 138 -15.13 6.87 9.05
N VAL A 139 -16.13 6.85 9.93
CA VAL A 139 -16.53 5.65 10.69
C VAL A 139 -16.77 4.47 9.75
N ARG A 140 -17.51 4.70 8.67
CA ARG A 140 -17.76 3.69 7.63
C ARG A 140 -16.46 3.05 7.10
N ASN A 141 -15.42 3.87 6.84
CA ASN A 141 -14.16 3.33 6.32
C ASN A 141 -13.39 2.56 7.40
N VAL A 142 -13.45 3.00 8.66
CA VAL A 142 -12.86 2.26 9.78
C VAL A 142 -13.51 0.88 9.89
N GLU A 143 -14.84 0.84 9.97
CA GLU A 143 -15.60 -0.41 10.05
C GLU A 143 -15.30 -1.33 8.87
N ALA A 144 -15.32 -0.80 7.63
CA ALA A 144 -15.08 -1.60 6.44
C ALA A 144 -13.63 -2.13 6.32
N ASN A 145 -12.64 -1.45 6.91
CA ASN A 145 -11.24 -1.84 6.83
C ASN A 145 -10.79 -2.75 7.98
N CYS A 146 -11.60 -2.89 9.05
CA CYS A 146 -11.27 -3.69 10.23
C CYS A 146 -12.01 -5.02 10.32
N ILE A 147 -12.69 -5.44 9.25
CA ILE A 147 -13.45 -6.70 9.17
C ILE A 147 -12.58 -7.81 8.59
#